data_c99587bb2b8009d2d453e5e7383d53ba
#
_entry.id   c99587bb2b8009d2d453e5e7383d53ba
#
_cell.length_a   1.000
_cell.length_b   1.000
_cell.length_c   1.000
_cell.angle_alpha   90.00
_cell.angle_beta   90.00
_cell.angle_gamma   90.00
#
_symmetry.space_group_name_H-M   'P 1'
#
loop_
_entity.id
_entity.type
_entity.pdbx_description
1 polymer ?
#
loop_
_entity_poly.entity_id
_entity_poly.type
_entity_poly.pdbx_seq_one_letter_code
_entity_poly.pdbx_strand_id
1 'polypeptide(L)'
;MGQAGLVLVVARGRELIQSIQELGLRLIVENRVQLRWETLAFEALDVIASALKGPLLPSVAFNDHTSMTMRAYDVPVQERVFELSPDFSIASLDDDRMKQRTLSKAQRAGLSQEDYIALLGKIWDRRSDVPAKISEVASMASAVGAPMLSHDDTRADTRAYFRNLGASVAEFPMVMEAVEAARKNGDLIILGAPNAARGGSHIGSIGAADMVEAGLCDALASDYFYPSMLAAIDRLDRERRADRATLWSLLSSGPARAMRLNDRGRITIGSRADLVLVDWTKGQAPVIEGTWIAGRAAYRIQTHQHLN
;
A
#
# COMPACT_ATOMS: atom_id res chain seq x y z
N MET A 1 25.26 17.34 5.10
CA MET A 1 24.07 16.86 5.87
C MET A 1 23.09 15.98 5.06
N GLY A 2 23.01 16.08 3.71
CA GLY A 2 22.04 15.32 2.91
C GLY A 2 22.10 13.78 3.02
N GLN A 3 23.29 13.18 3.04
CA GLN A 3 23.44 11.73 3.20
C GLN A 3 23.04 11.25 4.61
N ALA A 4 23.30 12.03 5.65
CA ALA A 4 22.97 11.68 7.03
C ALA A 4 21.45 11.56 7.27
N GLY A 5 20.62 12.35 6.59
CA GLY A 5 19.17 12.30 6.71
C GLY A 5 18.57 11.01 6.11
N LEU A 6 19.01 10.60 4.92
CA LEU A 6 18.57 9.35 4.30
C LEU A 6 19.02 8.12 5.12
N VAL A 7 20.27 8.12 5.58
CA VAL A 7 20.81 7.05 6.44
C VAL A 7 20.00 6.92 7.73
N LEU A 8 19.58 8.05 8.33
CA LEU A 8 18.76 8.04 9.56
C LEU A 8 17.37 7.43 9.32
N VAL A 9 16.72 7.74 8.20
CA VAL A 9 15.40 7.16 7.86
C VAL A 9 15.51 5.67 7.63
N VAL A 10 16.54 5.21 6.91
CA VAL A 10 16.80 3.79 6.68
C VAL A 10 17.12 3.05 7.99
N ALA A 11 17.91 3.68 8.88
CA ALA A 11 18.20 3.11 10.21
C ALA A 11 16.93 2.92 11.05
N ARG A 12 16.03 3.92 11.08
CA ARG A 12 14.72 3.81 11.76
C ARG A 12 13.85 2.70 11.16
N GLY A 13 13.84 2.56 9.82
CA GLY A 13 13.15 1.47 9.15
C GLY A 13 13.68 0.10 9.60
N ARG A 14 14.99 -0.06 9.69
CA ARG A 14 15.65 -1.27 10.20
C ARG A 14 15.24 -1.57 11.64
N GLU A 15 15.34 -0.58 12.53
CA GLU A 15 14.94 -0.71 13.94
C GLU A 15 13.46 -1.12 14.08
N LEU A 16 12.57 -0.52 13.31
CA LEU A 16 11.15 -0.88 13.33
C LEU A 16 10.92 -2.33 12.88
N ILE A 17 11.52 -2.76 11.79
CA ILE A 17 11.41 -4.15 11.29
C ILE A 17 11.94 -5.12 12.33
N GLN A 18 13.10 -4.84 12.91
CA GLN A 18 13.70 -5.67 13.97
C GLN A 18 12.78 -5.73 15.19
N SER A 19 12.26 -4.60 15.66
CA SER A 19 11.32 -4.55 16.79
C SER A 19 10.06 -5.38 16.54
N ILE A 20 9.48 -5.33 15.33
CA ILE A 20 8.31 -6.14 14.97
C ILE A 20 8.67 -7.63 15.00
N GLN A 21 9.86 -8.02 14.53
CA GLN A 21 10.32 -9.40 14.53
C GLN A 21 10.57 -9.91 15.96
N GLU A 22 11.23 -9.12 16.80
CA GLU A 22 11.51 -9.45 18.21
C GLU A 22 10.23 -9.56 19.04
N LEU A 23 9.27 -8.66 18.81
CA LEU A 23 7.98 -8.66 19.50
C LEU A 23 7.03 -9.72 18.97
N GLY A 24 7.29 -10.29 17.79
CA GLY A 24 6.36 -11.19 17.07
C GLY A 24 5.83 -12.35 17.93
N LEU A 25 6.67 -12.95 18.78
CA LEU A 25 6.28 -14.01 19.70
C LEU A 25 5.37 -13.56 20.87
N ARG A 26 5.32 -12.25 21.13
CA ARG A 26 4.51 -11.65 22.20
C ARG A 26 3.20 -11.07 21.67
N LEU A 27 3.10 -10.89 20.37
CA LEU A 27 1.91 -10.32 19.73
C LEU A 27 0.89 -11.42 19.47
N ILE A 28 -0.38 -11.14 19.75
CA ILE A 28 -1.49 -12.07 19.47
C ILE A 28 -1.68 -12.23 17.98
N VAL A 29 -1.48 -11.13 17.22
CA VAL A 29 -1.65 -11.09 15.77
C VAL A 29 -0.29 -11.17 15.09
N GLU A 30 -0.22 -11.96 14.02
CA GLU A 30 0.94 -12.05 13.14
C GLU A 30 1.06 -10.76 12.32
N ASN A 31 2.07 -9.93 12.63
CA ASN A 31 2.31 -8.67 11.95
C ASN A 31 3.36 -8.85 10.86
N ARG A 32 2.96 -8.69 9.61
CA ARG A 32 3.85 -8.70 8.44
C ARG A 32 4.14 -7.29 7.98
N VAL A 33 5.37 -7.04 7.57
CA VAL A 33 5.79 -5.72 7.08
C VAL A 33 5.51 -5.62 5.59
N GLN A 34 4.98 -4.50 5.13
CA GLN A 34 5.06 -4.09 3.73
C GLN A 34 6.25 -3.16 3.58
N LEU A 35 7.21 -3.56 2.76
CA LEU A 35 8.36 -2.76 2.41
C LEU A 35 7.97 -1.82 1.26
N ARG A 36 7.46 -0.63 1.61
CA ARG A 36 7.18 0.44 0.64
C ARG A 36 8.49 1.11 0.26
N TRP A 37 9.11 0.61 -0.78
CA TRP A 37 10.41 1.09 -1.21
C TRP A 37 10.28 2.20 -2.24
N GLU A 38 10.83 3.37 -1.92
CA GLU A 38 11.07 4.43 -2.88
C GLU A 38 12.21 4.01 -3.81
N THR A 39 11.93 3.87 -5.11
CA THR A 39 12.84 3.23 -6.07
C THR A 39 14.18 3.95 -6.26
N LEU A 40 14.26 5.22 -5.87
CA LEU A 40 15.50 6.01 -5.85
C LEU A 40 16.24 5.95 -4.49
N ALA A 41 15.69 5.29 -3.47
CA ALA A 41 16.33 5.13 -2.16
C ALA A 41 17.21 3.87 -2.12
N PHE A 42 18.36 3.90 -2.77
CA PHE A 42 19.28 2.76 -2.88
C PHE A 42 19.86 2.33 -1.53
N GLU A 43 19.93 3.25 -0.58
CA GLU A 43 20.36 2.99 0.80
C GLU A 43 19.47 1.98 1.55
N ALA A 44 18.26 1.73 1.05
CA ALA A 44 17.33 0.77 1.65
C ALA A 44 17.55 -0.69 1.20
N LEU A 45 18.37 -0.96 0.18
CA LEU A 45 18.51 -2.29 -0.40
C LEU A 45 18.95 -3.34 0.63
N ASP A 46 19.93 -3.03 1.48
CA ASP A 46 20.40 -3.94 2.52
C ASP A 46 19.31 -4.24 3.56
N VAL A 47 18.46 -3.26 3.87
CA VAL A 47 17.32 -3.44 4.78
C VAL A 47 16.28 -4.35 4.16
N ILE A 48 15.98 -4.16 2.87
CA ILE A 48 15.07 -5.03 2.11
C ILE A 48 15.62 -6.46 2.07
N ALA A 49 16.89 -6.64 1.68
CA ALA A 49 17.53 -7.95 1.64
C ALA A 49 17.52 -8.67 3.00
N SER A 50 17.70 -7.92 4.09
CA SER A 50 17.63 -8.45 5.45
C SER A 50 16.20 -8.84 5.83
N ALA A 51 15.22 -7.99 5.55
CA ALA A 51 13.81 -8.23 5.87
C ALA A 51 13.24 -9.44 5.13
N LEU A 52 13.65 -9.65 3.87
CA LEU A 52 13.26 -10.83 3.06
C LEU A 52 13.77 -12.17 3.62
N LYS A 53 14.75 -12.15 4.52
CA LYS A 53 15.25 -13.33 5.23
C LYS A 53 14.59 -13.54 6.59
N GLY A 54 13.69 -12.65 6.99
CA GLY A 54 13.00 -12.71 8.28
C GLY A 54 12.02 -13.87 8.40
N PRO A 55 11.54 -14.16 9.62
CA PRO A 55 10.65 -15.30 9.90
C PRO A 55 9.25 -15.14 9.29
N LEU A 56 8.79 -13.91 9.09
CA LEU A 56 7.54 -13.58 8.42
C LEU A 56 7.84 -12.84 7.13
N LEU A 57 7.54 -13.48 6.01
CA LEU A 57 7.82 -12.94 4.69
C LEU A 57 7.09 -11.60 4.48
N PRO A 58 7.80 -10.49 4.21
CA PRO A 58 7.20 -9.20 3.92
C PRO A 58 6.64 -9.17 2.49
N SER A 59 5.79 -8.19 2.19
CA SER A 59 5.50 -7.77 0.82
C SER A 59 6.43 -6.62 0.41
N VAL A 60 6.66 -6.46 -0.90
CA VAL A 60 7.45 -5.36 -1.47
C VAL A 60 6.58 -4.52 -2.39
N ALA A 61 6.45 -3.23 -2.11
CA ALA A 61 5.74 -2.28 -2.95
C ALA A 61 6.73 -1.28 -3.56
N PHE A 62 6.72 -1.20 -4.89
CA PHE A 62 7.55 -0.26 -5.64
C PHE A 62 6.85 1.10 -5.72
N ASN A 63 7.46 2.12 -5.14
CA ASN A 63 6.97 3.49 -5.11
C ASN A 63 7.92 4.46 -5.78
N ASP A 64 7.41 5.55 -6.35
CA ASP A 64 8.23 6.65 -6.83
C ASP A 64 7.60 8.03 -6.58
N HIS A 65 7.61 8.46 -5.31
CA HIS A 65 7.21 9.81 -4.95
C HIS A 65 8.26 10.88 -5.32
N THR A 66 9.49 10.46 -5.62
CA THR A 66 10.53 11.38 -6.11
C THR A 66 10.16 11.88 -7.50
N SER A 67 9.85 10.99 -8.44
CA SER A 67 9.38 11.38 -9.78
C SER A 67 8.08 12.19 -9.71
N MET A 68 7.14 11.82 -8.83
CA MET A 68 5.94 12.64 -8.60
C MET A 68 6.28 14.07 -8.19
N THR A 69 7.35 14.26 -7.40
CA THR A 69 7.81 15.57 -6.96
C THR A 69 8.53 16.31 -8.07
N MET A 70 9.32 15.61 -8.87
CA MET A 70 10.13 16.16 -9.96
C MET A 70 9.34 16.47 -11.22
N ARG A 71 8.15 15.90 -11.43
CA ARG A 71 7.37 16.10 -12.64
C ARG A 71 7.12 17.58 -12.96
N ALA A 72 7.04 17.93 -14.24
CA ALA A 72 6.72 19.28 -14.71
C ALA A 72 5.46 19.84 -14.02
N TYR A 73 5.41 21.17 -13.86
CA TYR A 73 4.35 21.82 -13.06
C TYR A 73 2.96 21.78 -13.71
N ASP A 74 2.92 21.73 -15.03
CA ASP A 74 1.72 21.67 -15.87
C ASP A 74 1.19 20.25 -16.06
N VAL A 75 1.88 19.23 -15.58
CA VAL A 75 1.44 17.84 -15.64
C VAL A 75 0.75 17.43 -14.33
N PRO A 76 -0.54 17.15 -14.32
CA PRO A 76 -1.25 16.56 -13.18
C PRO A 76 -0.61 15.22 -12.77
N VAL A 77 -0.72 14.85 -11.48
CA VAL A 77 -0.15 13.59 -11.00
C VAL A 77 -0.72 12.37 -11.72
N GLN A 78 -2.01 12.42 -12.05
CA GLN A 78 -2.73 11.35 -12.74
C GLN A 78 -2.38 11.21 -14.23
N GLU A 79 -1.84 12.27 -14.84
CA GLU A 79 -1.51 12.33 -16.27
C GLU A 79 -0.02 12.10 -16.53
N ARG A 80 0.78 11.87 -15.48
CA ARG A 80 2.21 11.62 -15.66
C ARG A 80 2.43 10.35 -16.48
N VAL A 81 3.40 10.42 -17.38
CA VAL A 81 3.88 9.23 -18.09
C VAL A 81 4.66 8.33 -17.13
N PHE A 82 4.97 7.12 -17.55
CA PHE A 82 5.79 6.20 -16.78
C PHE A 82 7.10 6.88 -16.33
N GLU A 83 7.44 6.74 -15.07
CA GLU A 83 8.54 7.46 -14.42
C GLU A 83 9.90 7.19 -15.06
N LEU A 84 10.09 6.02 -15.66
CA LEU A 84 11.31 5.64 -16.36
C LEU A 84 11.27 5.99 -17.86
N SER A 85 10.17 6.55 -18.38
CA SER A 85 10.05 6.96 -19.77
C SER A 85 11.07 8.07 -20.09
N PRO A 86 11.68 8.05 -21.28
CA PRO A 86 12.50 9.16 -21.76
C PRO A 86 11.70 10.47 -21.92
N ASP A 87 10.40 10.37 -22.10
CA ASP A 87 9.47 11.51 -22.25
C ASP A 87 9.05 12.11 -20.90
N PHE A 88 9.57 11.61 -19.78
CA PHE A 88 9.24 12.14 -18.47
C PHE A 88 9.82 13.55 -18.30
N SER A 89 8.95 14.54 -18.33
CA SER A 89 9.31 15.95 -18.19
C SER A 89 9.42 16.35 -16.72
N ILE A 90 10.48 17.11 -16.41
CA ILE A 90 10.79 17.56 -15.05
C ILE A 90 10.59 19.06 -14.86
N ALA A 91 10.27 19.44 -13.62
CA ALA A 91 10.26 20.81 -13.17
C ALA A 91 11.69 21.31 -12.89
N SER A 92 11.94 22.60 -13.10
CA SER A 92 13.20 23.22 -12.64
C SER A 92 13.25 23.22 -11.11
N LEU A 93 14.40 22.82 -10.56
CA LEU A 93 14.65 22.87 -9.11
C LEU A 93 14.82 24.31 -8.59
N ASP A 94 15.19 25.26 -9.45
CA ASP A 94 15.40 26.66 -9.09
C ASP A 94 14.11 27.49 -9.11
N ASP A 95 12.98 26.89 -9.54
CA ASP A 95 11.68 27.57 -9.59
C ASP A 95 11.07 27.71 -8.20
N ASP A 96 10.52 28.87 -7.86
CA ASP A 96 9.85 29.10 -6.57
C ASP A 96 8.67 28.15 -6.32
N ARG A 97 8.03 27.65 -7.38
CA ARG A 97 7.01 26.61 -7.29
C ARG A 97 7.55 25.30 -6.70
N MET A 98 8.84 24.99 -6.90
CA MET A 98 9.49 23.85 -6.27
C MET A 98 9.56 24.02 -4.75
N LYS A 99 9.86 25.22 -4.27
CA LYS A 99 9.84 25.54 -2.84
C LYS A 99 8.46 25.32 -2.24
N GLN A 100 7.40 25.77 -2.91
CA GLN A 100 6.02 25.55 -2.47
C GLN A 100 5.67 24.04 -2.45
N ARG A 101 6.02 23.30 -3.51
CA ARG A 101 5.76 21.86 -3.65
C ARG A 101 6.48 21.02 -2.60
N THR A 102 7.64 21.45 -2.13
CA THR A 102 8.51 20.69 -1.22
C THR A 102 8.46 21.17 0.23
N LEU A 103 7.81 22.29 0.55
CA LEU A 103 7.79 22.88 1.89
C LEU A 103 7.44 21.89 3.01
N SER A 104 6.30 21.21 2.90
CA SER A 104 5.86 20.26 3.91
C SER A 104 6.75 19.01 4.00
N LYS A 105 7.42 18.65 2.90
CA LYS A 105 8.35 17.52 2.84
C LYS A 105 9.67 17.87 3.53
N ALA A 106 10.20 19.06 3.28
CA ALA A 106 11.39 19.58 3.95
C ALA A 106 11.18 19.65 5.47
N GLN A 107 10.04 20.22 5.92
CA GLN A 107 9.68 20.30 7.33
C GLN A 107 9.61 18.92 7.99
N ARG A 108 8.96 17.95 7.36
CA ARG A 108 8.89 16.56 7.87
C ARG A 108 10.25 15.87 7.92
N ALA A 109 11.14 16.23 6.99
CA ALA A 109 12.51 15.71 6.97
C ALA A 109 13.44 16.42 7.98
N GLY A 110 12.99 17.52 8.62
CA GLY A 110 13.83 18.33 9.50
C GLY A 110 14.97 19.04 8.77
N LEU A 111 14.77 19.38 7.49
CA LEU A 111 15.75 20.03 6.64
C LEU A 111 15.30 21.46 6.29
N SER A 112 16.28 22.33 5.98
CA SER A 112 15.97 23.57 5.29
C SER A 112 15.41 23.28 3.89
N GLN A 113 14.71 24.21 3.30
CA GLN A 113 14.14 24.05 1.96
C GLN A 113 15.24 23.87 0.91
N GLU A 114 16.29 24.66 1.02
CA GLU A 114 17.46 24.62 0.15
C GLU A 114 18.17 23.25 0.23
N ASP A 115 18.40 22.76 1.46
CA ASP A 115 19.02 21.44 1.67
C ASP A 115 18.14 20.31 1.13
N TYR A 116 16.80 20.41 1.28
CA TYR A 116 15.89 19.42 0.76
C TYR A 116 15.87 19.38 -0.76
N ILE A 117 15.84 20.55 -1.44
CA ILE A 117 15.87 20.64 -2.90
C ILE A 117 17.22 20.16 -3.44
N ALA A 118 18.33 20.52 -2.79
CA ALA A 118 19.65 20.02 -3.16
C ALA A 118 19.76 18.48 -3.00
N LEU A 119 19.16 17.92 -1.95
CA LEU A 119 19.08 16.47 -1.77
C LEU A 119 18.21 15.83 -2.85
N LEU A 120 17.07 16.42 -3.19
CA LEU A 120 16.17 15.94 -4.24
C LEU A 120 16.90 15.87 -5.60
N GLY A 121 17.68 16.88 -5.95
CA GLY A 121 18.52 16.88 -7.15
C GLY A 121 19.52 15.72 -7.17
N LYS A 122 20.28 15.56 -6.08
CA LYS A 122 21.25 14.45 -5.94
C LYS A 122 20.60 13.06 -6.03
N ILE A 123 19.39 12.91 -5.50
CA ILE A 123 18.62 11.65 -5.61
C ILE A 123 18.19 11.46 -7.06
N TRP A 124 17.73 12.53 -7.72
CA TRP A 124 17.30 12.47 -9.12
C TRP A 124 18.42 12.09 -10.08
N ASP A 125 19.65 12.51 -9.82
CA ASP A 125 20.84 12.17 -10.63
C ASP A 125 21.09 10.64 -10.72
N ARG A 126 20.50 9.85 -9.81
CA ARG A 126 20.60 8.37 -9.82
C ARG A 126 19.59 7.70 -10.75
N ARG A 127 18.72 8.45 -11.42
CA ARG A 127 17.57 7.91 -12.16
C ARG A 127 17.97 6.85 -13.20
N SER A 128 19.12 6.99 -13.85
CA SER A 128 19.65 6.00 -14.82
C SER A 128 19.86 4.61 -14.22
N ASP A 129 20.14 4.51 -12.92
CA ASP A 129 20.43 3.27 -12.23
C ASP A 129 19.17 2.59 -11.68
N VAL A 130 18.05 3.32 -11.60
CA VAL A 130 16.79 2.84 -11.01
C VAL A 130 16.28 1.53 -11.64
N PRO A 131 16.27 1.35 -12.99
CA PRO A 131 15.81 0.08 -13.57
C PRO A 131 16.59 -1.13 -13.09
N ALA A 132 17.92 -1.00 -12.96
CA ALA A 132 18.76 -2.08 -12.45
C ALA A 132 18.45 -2.39 -10.98
N LYS A 133 18.23 -1.36 -10.16
CA LYS A 133 17.87 -1.53 -8.74
C LYS A 133 16.48 -2.11 -8.54
N ILE A 134 15.50 -1.72 -9.34
CA ILE A 134 14.18 -2.35 -9.34
C ILE A 134 14.30 -3.85 -9.67
N SER A 135 15.06 -4.20 -10.72
CA SER A 135 15.27 -5.60 -11.11
C SER A 135 15.99 -6.41 -10.02
N GLU A 136 16.96 -5.81 -9.33
CA GLU A 136 17.66 -6.42 -8.18
C GLU A 136 16.67 -6.74 -7.04
N VAL A 137 15.86 -5.78 -6.63
CA VAL A 137 14.85 -5.97 -5.56
C VAL A 137 13.78 -6.98 -5.97
N ALA A 138 13.28 -6.90 -7.21
CA ALA A 138 12.31 -7.85 -7.74
C ALA A 138 12.86 -9.29 -7.75
N SER A 139 14.13 -9.47 -8.12
CA SER A 139 14.79 -10.78 -8.11
C SER A 139 14.92 -11.32 -6.69
N MET A 140 15.33 -10.51 -5.72
CA MET A 140 15.41 -10.90 -4.31
C MET A 140 14.04 -11.29 -3.76
N ALA A 141 12.99 -10.51 -4.04
CA ALA A 141 11.63 -10.79 -3.60
C ALA A 141 11.08 -12.09 -4.25
N SER A 142 11.29 -12.26 -5.55
CA SER A 142 10.88 -13.47 -6.29
C SER A 142 11.54 -14.72 -5.75
N ALA A 143 12.83 -14.66 -5.43
CA ALA A 143 13.61 -15.81 -4.93
C ALA A 143 13.03 -16.41 -3.65
N VAL A 144 12.36 -15.61 -2.83
CA VAL A 144 11.71 -16.05 -1.58
C VAL A 144 10.18 -16.12 -1.69
N GLY A 145 9.60 -15.84 -2.86
CA GLY A 145 8.16 -15.87 -3.08
C GLY A 145 7.40 -14.70 -2.43
N ALA A 146 8.08 -13.59 -2.11
CA ALA A 146 7.44 -12.42 -1.50
C ALA A 146 6.41 -11.80 -2.46
N PRO A 147 5.23 -11.40 -1.97
CA PRO A 147 4.28 -10.63 -2.77
C PRO A 147 4.90 -9.31 -3.21
N MET A 148 4.71 -8.96 -4.49
CA MET A 148 5.19 -7.69 -5.03
C MET A 148 4.02 -6.86 -5.58
N LEU A 149 4.07 -5.55 -5.32
CA LEU A 149 3.06 -4.59 -5.70
C LEU A 149 3.70 -3.42 -6.45
N SER A 150 3.00 -2.86 -7.45
CA SER A 150 3.27 -1.50 -7.90
C SER A 150 2.32 -0.53 -7.20
N HIS A 151 2.72 0.71 -7.08
CA HIS A 151 1.97 1.71 -6.32
C HIS A 151 1.73 2.98 -7.16
N ASP A 152 0.49 3.48 -7.12
CA ASP A 152 0.08 4.71 -7.80
C ASP A 152 0.26 4.69 -9.34
N ASP A 153 0.08 3.53 -9.97
CA ASP A 153 0.18 3.39 -11.43
C ASP A 153 -0.78 4.35 -12.15
N THR A 154 -0.27 5.08 -13.15
CA THR A 154 -1.05 6.01 -13.99
C THR A 154 -1.14 5.59 -15.45
N ARG A 155 -0.42 4.55 -15.86
CA ARG A 155 -0.32 4.10 -17.24
C ARG A 155 -0.37 2.58 -17.34
N ALA A 156 -0.82 2.08 -18.48
CA ALA A 156 -0.80 0.66 -18.78
C ALA A 156 0.64 0.12 -18.89
N ASP A 157 1.56 0.92 -19.43
CA ASP A 157 2.97 0.56 -19.57
C ASP A 157 3.68 0.47 -18.19
N THR A 158 3.38 1.36 -17.24
CA THR A 158 3.85 1.25 -15.85
C THR A 158 3.42 -0.07 -15.24
N ARG A 159 2.12 -0.40 -15.37
CA ARG A 159 1.59 -1.67 -14.86
C ARG A 159 2.27 -2.88 -15.50
N ALA A 160 2.44 -2.85 -16.83
CA ALA A 160 3.09 -3.92 -17.57
C ALA A 160 4.57 -4.10 -17.17
N TYR A 161 5.29 -3.01 -16.95
CA TYR A 161 6.69 -3.04 -16.48
C TYR A 161 6.81 -3.79 -15.15
N PHE A 162 6.07 -3.39 -14.13
CA PHE A 162 6.14 -4.02 -12.83
C PHE A 162 5.60 -5.47 -12.84
N ARG A 163 4.57 -5.74 -13.65
CA ARG A 163 4.08 -7.11 -13.83
C ARG A 163 5.14 -8.03 -14.41
N ASN A 164 5.89 -7.59 -15.42
CA ASN A 164 6.97 -8.37 -16.01
C ASN A 164 8.08 -8.71 -15.01
N LEU A 165 8.20 -7.93 -13.94
CA LEU A 165 9.10 -8.20 -12.82
C LEU A 165 8.46 -9.08 -11.73
N GLY A 166 7.20 -9.51 -11.91
CA GLY A 166 6.49 -10.39 -10.98
C GLY A 166 5.57 -9.69 -9.98
N ALA A 167 5.41 -8.36 -10.06
CA ALA A 167 4.43 -7.64 -9.23
C ALA A 167 3.01 -7.89 -9.76
N SER A 168 2.26 -8.75 -9.07
CA SER A 168 0.91 -9.18 -9.45
C SER A 168 -0.21 -8.43 -8.74
N VAL A 169 0.13 -7.35 -8.05
CA VAL A 169 -0.83 -6.51 -7.33
C VAL A 169 -0.63 -5.05 -7.75
N ALA A 170 -1.71 -4.39 -8.15
CA ALA A 170 -1.78 -2.94 -8.36
C ALA A 170 -2.34 -2.28 -7.10
N GLU A 171 -1.50 -1.56 -6.37
CA GLU A 171 -1.88 -0.84 -5.16
C GLU A 171 -2.15 0.63 -5.49
N PHE A 172 -3.38 1.06 -5.28
CA PHE A 172 -3.85 2.43 -5.52
C PHE A 172 -3.64 2.94 -6.96
N PRO A 173 -3.98 2.15 -8.01
CA PRO A 173 -3.92 2.69 -9.36
C PRO A 173 -4.74 3.99 -9.43
N MET A 174 -4.20 5.01 -10.10
CA MET A 174 -4.75 6.36 -10.03
C MET A 174 -5.78 6.65 -11.13
N VAL A 175 -5.76 5.87 -12.23
CA VAL A 175 -6.59 6.07 -13.43
C VAL A 175 -7.15 4.76 -13.95
N MET A 176 -8.23 4.84 -14.71
CA MET A 176 -8.90 3.67 -15.28
C MET A 176 -7.98 2.86 -16.20
N GLU A 177 -7.12 3.50 -17.00
CA GLU A 177 -6.15 2.82 -17.87
C GLU A 177 -5.28 1.81 -17.11
N ALA A 178 -4.79 2.18 -15.92
CA ALA A 178 -3.98 1.30 -15.10
C ALA A 178 -4.81 0.16 -14.47
N VAL A 179 -6.06 0.44 -14.07
CA VAL A 179 -7.01 -0.57 -13.55
C VAL A 179 -7.34 -1.60 -14.61
N GLU A 180 -7.68 -1.18 -15.82
CA GLU A 180 -8.01 -2.06 -16.93
C GLU A 180 -6.81 -2.92 -17.33
N ALA A 181 -5.60 -2.34 -17.37
CA ALA A 181 -4.38 -3.08 -17.65
C ALA A 181 -4.11 -4.14 -16.56
N ALA A 182 -4.30 -3.82 -15.28
CA ALA A 182 -4.18 -4.77 -14.19
C ALA A 182 -5.21 -5.91 -14.34
N ARG A 183 -6.48 -5.58 -14.56
CA ARG A 183 -7.56 -6.57 -14.67
C ARG A 183 -7.39 -7.49 -15.88
N LYS A 184 -7.02 -6.93 -17.04
CA LYS A 184 -6.74 -7.71 -18.24
C LYS A 184 -5.68 -8.79 -18.06
N ASN A 185 -4.71 -8.53 -17.19
CA ASN A 185 -3.62 -9.44 -16.87
C ASN A 185 -3.90 -10.36 -15.67
N GLY A 186 -5.07 -10.25 -15.03
CA GLY A 186 -5.42 -11.01 -13.84
C GLY A 186 -4.71 -10.57 -12.57
N ASP A 187 -4.19 -9.32 -12.54
CA ASP A 187 -3.61 -8.74 -11.33
C ASP A 187 -4.69 -8.39 -10.33
N LEU A 188 -4.35 -8.43 -9.06
CA LEU A 188 -5.21 -7.98 -7.98
C LEU A 188 -5.12 -6.47 -7.81
N ILE A 189 -6.25 -5.84 -7.52
CA ILE A 189 -6.35 -4.38 -7.37
C ILE A 189 -6.72 -4.07 -5.94
N ILE A 190 -5.87 -3.30 -5.26
CA ILE A 190 -6.09 -2.82 -3.89
C ILE A 190 -6.42 -1.33 -3.94
N LEU A 191 -7.51 -0.93 -3.26
CA LEU A 191 -7.92 0.45 -3.15
C LEU A 191 -8.00 0.90 -1.69
N GLY A 192 -8.00 2.22 -1.47
CA GLY A 192 -8.00 2.78 -0.13
C GLY A 192 -9.39 2.75 0.53
N ALA A 193 -9.52 2.10 1.68
CA ALA A 193 -10.74 2.14 2.48
C ALA A 193 -11.14 3.57 2.88
N PRO A 194 -10.23 4.51 3.20
CA PRO A 194 -10.59 5.90 3.44
C PRO A 194 -11.28 6.59 2.25
N ASN A 195 -10.89 6.24 1.01
CA ASN A 195 -11.55 6.73 -0.20
C ASN A 195 -13.00 6.21 -0.27
N ALA A 196 -13.21 4.90 -0.09
CA ALA A 196 -14.54 4.31 -0.06
C ALA A 196 -15.40 4.84 1.08
N ALA A 197 -14.85 5.01 2.29
CA ALA A 197 -15.59 5.49 3.45
C ALA A 197 -16.04 6.95 3.32
N ARG A 198 -15.25 7.81 2.67
CA ARG A 198 -15.59 9.24 2.46
C ARG A 198 -16.43 9.49 1.22
N GLY A 199 -16.40 8.59 0.24
CA GLY A 199 -17.14 8.73 -1.02
C GLY A 199 -16.41 9.48 -2.11
N GLY A 200 -15.11 9.39 -2.14
CA GLY A 200 -14.30 9.97 -3.21
C GLY A 200 -12.84 10.11 -2.84
N SER A 201 -12.01 10.31 -3.86
CA SER A 201 -10.59 10.57 -3.70
C SER A 201 -10.35 12.04 -3.36
N HIS A 202 -9.47 12.30 -2.38
CA HIS A 202 -9.03 13.66 -2.05
C HIS A 202 -7.98 14.22 -3.02
N ILE A 203 -7.41 13.38 -3.88
CA ILE A 203 -6.42 13.76 -4.89
C ILE A 203 -6.95 13.64 -6.33
N GLY A 204 -8.26 13.41 -6.51
CA GLY A 204 -8.88 13.30 -7.84
C GLY A 204 -8.58 12.00 -8.59
N SER A 205 -8.09 10.94 -7.91
CA SER A 205 -7.98 9.60 -8.49
C SER A 205 -9.35 8.90 -8.55
N ILE A 206 -9.38 7.72 -9.15
CA ILE A 206 -10.61 6.91 -9.29
C ILE A 206 -11.33 6.68 -7.96
N GLY A 207 -12.66 6.66 -7.99
CA GLY A 207 -13.50 6.41 -6.82
C GLY A 207 -13.47 4.92 -6.44
N ALA A 208 -13.06 4.60 -5.20
CA ALA A 208 -13.03 3.20 -4.76
C ALA A 208 -14.43 2.56 -4.75
N ALA A 209 -15.49 3.32 -4.46
CA ALA A 209 -16.87 2.83 -4.48
C ALA A 209 -17.30 2.39 -5.89
N ASP A 210 -17.00 3.19 -6.90
CA ASP A 210 -17.34 2.87 -8.30
C ASP A 210 -16.56 1.65 -8.80
N MET A 211 -15.30 1.51 -8.36
CA MET A 211 -14.49 0.34 -8.70
C MET A 211 -15.00 -0.94 -8.02
N VAL A 212 -15.50 -0.85 -6.79
CA VAL A 212 -16.15 -2.00 -6.11
C VAL A 212 -17.42 -2.40 -6.84
N GLU A 213 -18.27 -1.45 -7.21
CA GLU A 213 -19.49 -1.69 -7.98
C GLU A 213 -19.20 -2.34 -9.36
N ALA A 214 -18.15 -1.90 -10.01
CA ALA A 214 -17.69 -2.45 -11.29
C ALA A 214 -16.97 -3.81 -11.18
N GLY A 215 -16.74 -4.35 -9.96
CA GLY A 215 -15.96 -5.58 -9.73
C GLY A 215 -14.46 -5.43 -9.99
N LEU A 216 -13.96 -4.20 -9.95
CA LEU A 216 -12.57 -3.83 -10.24
C LEU A 216 -11.74 -3.56 -8.96
N CYS A 217 -12.20 -4.03 -7.81
CA CYS A 217 -11.50 -3.97 -6.53
C CYS A 217 -11.44 -5.35 -5.91
N ASP A 218 -10.26 -5.83 -5.54
CA ASP A 218 -10.07 -7.16 -4.91
C ASP A 218 -9.84 -7.06 -3.41
N ALA A 219 -9.29 -5.94 -2.93
CA ALA A 219 -9.06 -5.70 -1.51
C ALA A 219 -9.12 -4.21 -1.18
N LEU A 220 -9.48 -3.91 0.07
CA LEU A 220 -9.34 -2.57 0.63
C LEU A 220 -8.17 -2.53 1.61
N ALA A 221 -7.40 -1.45 1.57
CA ALA A 221 -6.34 -1.17 2.51
C ALA A 221 -6.72 0.03 3.40
N SER A 222 -6.40 -0.06 4.69
CA SER A 222 -6.69 1.00 5.66
C SER A 222 -5.85 2.26 5.46
N ASP A 223 -4.70 2.12 4.79
CA ASP A 223 -3.70 3.16 4.61
C ASP A 223 -3.38 3.83 5.98
N TYR A 224 -3.56 5.13 6.10
CA TYR A 224 -3.30 5.89 7.33
C TYR A 224 -4.43 5.85 8.37
N PHE A 225 -5.58 5.22 8.07
CA PHE A 225 -6.76 5.26 8.95
C PHE A 225 -7.48 3.89 9.02
N TYR A 226 -6.95 2.97 9.85
CA TYR A 226 -7.50 1.61 9.98
C TYR A 226 -9.01 1.53 10.37
N PRO A 227 -9.63 2.48 11.11
CA PRO A 227 -11.07 2.40 11.38
C PRO A 227 -11.93 2.52 10.12
N SER A 228 -11.39 3.03 9.00
CA SER A 228 -12.11 3.14 7.74
C SER A 228 -12.53 1.80 7.14
N MET A 229 -11.93 0.69 7.53
CA MET A 229 -12.19 -0.63 6.94
C MET A 229 -13.68 -1.02 7.08
N LEU A 230 -14.19 -1.07 8.30
CA LEU A 230 -15.62 -1.37 8.54
C LEU A 230 -16.53 -0.24 8.02
N ALA A 231 -16.14 1.02 8.21
CA ALA A 231 -16.91 2.16 7.72
C ALA A 231 -17.07 2.14 6.20
N ALA A 232 -16.05 1.70 5.47
CA ALA A 232 -16.10 1.58 4.01
C ALA A 232 -17.15 0.55 3.56
N ILE A 233 -17.07 -0.68 4.09
CA ILE A 233 -18.02 -1.73 3.69
C ILE A 233 -19.45 -1.43 4.17
N ASP A 234 -19.63 -0.81 5.34
CA ASP A 234 -20.94 -0.38 5.82
C ASP A 234 -21.56 0.68 4.89
N ARG A 235 -20.78 1.65 4.46
CA ARG A 235 -21.23 2.63 3.49
C ARG A 235 -21.61 1.99 2.15
N LEU A 236 -20.72 1.14 1.61
CA LEU A 236 -20.95 0.45 0.33
C LEU A 236 -22.19 -0.46 0.38
N ASP A 237 -22.46 -1.13 1.52
CA ASP A 237 -23.69 -1.93 1.74
C ASP A 237 -24.93 -1.03 1.72
N ARG A 238 -24.92 0.09 2.47
CA ARG A 238 -26.02 1.05 2.47
C ARG A 238 -26.30 1.67 1.10
N GLU A 239 -25.25 1.93 0.33
CA GLU A 239 -25.33 2.42 -1.05
C GLU A 239 -25.65 1.32 -2.06
N ARG A 240 -25.70 0.04 -1.64
CA ARG A 240 -25.97 -1.13 -2.48
C ARG A 240 -24.96 -1.30 -3.63
N ARG A 241 -23.70 -0.95 -3.39
CA ARG A 241 -22.63 -1.05 -4.39
C ARG A 241 -22.21 -2.49 -4.70
N ALA A 242 -22.37 -3.39 -3.73
CA ALA A 242 -22.17 -4.83 -3.88
C ALA A 242 -22.92 -5.59 -2.77
N ASP A 243 -23.05 -6.91 -2.91
CA ASP A 243 -23.59 -7.74 -1.83
C ASP A 243 -22.58 -7.88 -0.67
N ARG A 244 -23.09 -8.23 0.52
CA ARG A 244 -22.27 -8.31 1.75
C ARG A 244 -21.15 -9.35 1.66
N ALA A 245 -21.32 -10.42 0.93
CA ALA A 245 -20.28 -11.44 0.79
C ALA A 245 -19.11 -10.87 -0.03
N THR A 246 -19.41 -10.18 -1.12
CA THR A 246 -18.42 -9.43 -1.90
C THR A 246 -17.73 -8.37 -1.06
N LEU A 247 -18.47 -7.52 -0.34
CA LEU A 247 -17.92 -6.48 0.50
C LEU A 247 -17.00 -7.06 1.60
N TRP A 248 -17.41 -8.15 2.24
CA TRP A 248 -16.59 -8.81 3.24
C TRP A 248 -15.33 -9.44 2.65
N SER A 249 -15.41 -9.94 1.41
CA SER A 249 -14.23 -10.47 0.72
C SER A 249 -13.12 -9.46 0.54
N LEU A 250 -13.45 -8.15 0.40
CA LEU A 250 -12.49 -7.07 0.29
C LEU A 250 -11.63 -6.89 1.56
N LEU A 251 -12.10 -7.38 2.71
CA LEU A 251 -11.42 -7.30 4.01
C LEU A 251 -10.84 -8.65 4.45
N SER A 252 -11.11 -9.74 3.75
CA SER A 252 -10.75 -11.09 4.16
C SER A 252 -10.01 -11.87 3.07
N SER A 253 -10.72 -12.53 2.16
CA SER A 253 -10.11 -13.36 1.13
C SER A 253 -9.32 -12.57 0.08
N GLY A 254 -9.69 -11.34 -0.20
CA GLY A 254 -8.97 -10.45 -1.10
C GLY A 254 -7.57 -10.13 -0.59
N PRO A 255 -7.40 -9.54 0.61
CA PRO A 255 -6.09 -9.32 1.22
C PRO A 255 -5.27 -10.60 1.37
N ALA A 256 -5.89 -11.72 1.76
CA ALA A 256 -5.20 -12.99 1.88
C ALA A 256 -4.60 -13.43 0.53
N ARG A 257 -5.35 -13.32 -0.58
CA ARG A 257 -4.85 -13.60 -1.93
C ARG A 257 -3.70 -12.66 -2.33
N ALA A 258 -3.87 -11.35 -2.08
CA ALA A 258 -2.88 -10.35 -2.44
C ALA A 258 -1.54 -10.59 -1.71
N MET A 259 -1.60 -11.03 -0.47
CA MET A 259 -0.43 -11.34 0.37
C MET A 259 0.00 -12.81 0.29
N ARG A 260 -0.58 -13.61 -0.64
CA ARG A 260 -0.28 -15.05 -0.84
C ARG A 260 -0.44 -15.88 0.44
N LEU A 261 -1.42 -15.54 1.30
CA LEU A 261 -1.76 -16.26 2.51
C LEU A 261 -2.83 -17.32 2.19
N ASN A 262 -2.40 -18.54 1.91
CA ASN A 262 -3.30 -19.60 1.42
C ASN A 262 -4.05 -20.33 2.54
N ASP A 263 -3.68 -20.10 3.79
CA ASP A 263 -4.19 -20.78 4.98
C ASP A 263 -5.34 -20.03 5.67
N ARG A 264 -5.71 -18.85 5.19
CA ARG A 264 -6.71 -17.96 5.84
C ARG A 264 -7.53 -17.16 4.82
N GLY A 265 -8.44 -16.29 5.32
CA GLY A 265 -9.33 -15.46 4.51
C GLY A 265 -10.64 -16.11 4.11
N ARG A 266 -10.82 -17.41 4.43
CA ARG A 266 -12.07 -18.18 4.19
C ARG A 266 -12.32 -19.15 5.33
N ILE A 267 -13.58 -19.44 5.59
CA ILE A 267 -14.00 -20.48 6.56
C ILE A 267 -14.10 -21.79 5.80
N THR A 268 -13.03 -22.59 5.84
CA THR A 268 -12.97 -23.92 5.21
C THR A 268 -12.21 -24.88 6.12
N ILE A 269 -12.51 -26.19 5.99
CA ILE A 269 -11.81 -27.23 6.76
C ILE A 269 -10.31 -27.19 6.42
N GLY A 270 -9.46 -27.20 7.43
CA GLY A 270 -8.01 -27.12 7.28
C GLY A 270 -7.45 -25.70 7.24
N SER A 271 -8.28 -24.67 7.13
CA SER A 271 -7.81 -23.29 7.22
C SER A 271 -7.53 -22.88 8.67
N ARG A 272 -6.60 -21.95 8.82
CA ARG A 272 -6.32 -21.32 10.11
C ARG A 272 -7.54 -20.54 10.59
N ALA A 273 -7.92 -20.75 11.83
CA ALA A 273 -9.09 -20.12 12.43
C ALA A 273 -8.82 -18.67 12.85
N ASP A 274 -8.59 -17.80 11.87
CA ASP A 274 -8.57 -16.35 12.03
C ASP A 274 -9.98 -15.84 11.70
N LEU A 275 -10.76 -15.52 12.74
CA LEU A 275 -12.19 -15.26 12.63
C LEU A 275 -12.54 -13.93 13.29
N VAL A 276 -13.50 -13.24 12.72
CA VAL A 276 -14.11 -12.04 13.30
C VAL A 276 -15.61 -12.23 13.36
N LEU A 277 -16.21 -12.03 14.54
CA LEU A 277 -17.65 -11.97 14.73
C LEU A 277 -18.06 -10.50 14.70
N VAL A 278 -19.00 -10.18 13.80
CA VAL A 278 -19.48 -8.81 13.59
C VAL A 278 -20.99 -8.79 13.69
N ASP A 279 -21.54 -7.98 14.60
CA ASP A 279 -22.93 -7.57 14.49
C ASP A 279 -23.05 -6.53 13.38
N TRP A 280 -23.74 -6.90 12.31
CA TRP A 280 -24.00 -6.04 11.17
C TRP A 280 -25.51 -5.98 10.91
N THR A 281 -26.23 -5.46 11.89
CA THR A 281 -27.66 -5.27 11.82
C THR A 281 -28.01 -4.15 10.82
N LYS A 282 -28.99 -4.42 9.96
CA LYS A 282 -29.40 -3.46 8.92
C LYS A 282 -29.76 -2.09 9.51
N GLY A 283 -29.14 -1.05 9.01
CA GLY A 283 -29.36 0.34 9.43
C GLY A 283 -28.51 0.79 10.63
N GLN A 284 -27.69 -0.09 11.20
CA GLN A 284 -26.73 0.23 12.25
C GLN A 284 -25.29 0.07 11.72
N ALA A 285 -24.36 0.80 12.32
CA ALA A 285 -22.94 0.61 12.01
C ALA A 285 -22.47 -0.77 12.51
N PRO A 286 -21.64 -1.49 11.74
CA PRO A 286 -21.15 -2.81 12.15
C PRO A 286 -20.26 -2.71 13.39
N VAL A 287 -20.42 -3.65 14.33
CA VAL A 287 -19.66 -3.72 15.58
C VAL A 287 -18.93 -5.05 15.65
N ILE A 288 -17.64 -5.03 15.98
CA ILE A 288 -16.87 -6.26 16.22
C ILE A 288 -17.20 -6.76 17.62
N GLU A 289 -17.79 -7.93 17.72
CA GLU A 289 -18.11 -8.60 18.99
C GLU A 289 -17.03 -9.56 19.46
N GLY A 290 -16.27 -10.12 18.52
CA GLY A 290 -15.18 -11.02 18.86
C GLY A 290 -14.17 -11.20 17.73
N THR A 291 -12.93 -11.49 18.12
CA THR A 291 -11.84 -11.81 17.20
C THR A 291 -11.08 -13.01 17.73
N TRP A 292 -10.80 -13.97 16.86
CA TRP A 292 -10.00 -15.15 17.15
C TRP A 292 -8.83 -15.22 16.17
N ILE A 293 -7.67 -15.55 16.68
CA ILE A 293 -6.43 -15.72 15.92
C ILE A 293 -5.92 -17.14 16.16
N ALA A 294 -5.79 -17.92 15.11
CA ALA A 294 -5.45 -19.35 15.19
C ALA A 294 -6.32 -20.11 16.22
N GLY A 295 -7.61 -19.79 16.28
CA GLY A 295 -8.58 -20.39 17.19
C GLY A 295 -8.54 -19.85 18.63
N ARG A 296 -7.63 -18.95 18.97
CA ARG A 296 -7.54 -18.33 20.31
C ARG A 296 -8.25 -16.98 20.32
N ALA A 297 -9.09 -16.75 21.33
CA ALA A 297 -9.76 -15.47 21.49
C ALA A 297 -8.74 -14.35 21.75
N ALA A 298 -8.68 -13.38 20.83
CA ALA A 298 -7.87 -12.17 20.94
C ALA A 298 -8.66 -11.00 21.51
N TYR A 299 -9.96 -10.94 21.20
CA TYR A 299 -10.88 -9.92 21.68
C TYR A 299 -12.27 -10.49 21.80
N ARG A 300 -13.03 -10.11 22.81
CA ARG A 300 -14.48 -10.42 22.97
C ARG A 300 -15.14 -9.30 23.76
N ILE A 301 -16.31 -8.86 23.31
CA ILE A 301 -17.20 -8.05 24.13
C ILE A 301 -17.81 -8.96 25.19
N GLN A 302 -17.71 -8.60 26.46
CA GLN A 302 -18.51 -9.20 27.52
C GLN A 302 -19.92 -8.61 27.41
N THR A 303 -20.86 -9.34 26.85
CA THR A 303 -22.27 -9.04 27.02
C THR A 303 -22.58 -9.18 28.50
N HIS A 304 -22.82 -8.08 29.20
CA HIS A 304 -23.51 -8.13 30.48
C HIS A 304 -24.88 -8.73 30.18
N GLN A 305 -25.08 -10.01 30.52
CA GLN A 305 -26.42 -10.53 30.69
C GLN A 305 -27.11 -9.59 31.68
N HIS A 306 -28.05 -8.81 31.22
CA HIS A 306 -29.02 -8.21 32.10
C HIS A 306 -29.74 -9.36 32.74
N LEU A 307 -29.33 -9.70 33.97
CA LEU A 307 -30.11 -10.54 34.88
C LEU A 307 -31.40 -9.76 35.16
N ASN A 308 -32.47 -10.13 34.44
CA ASN A 308 -33.84 -9.75 34.82
C ASN A 308 -34.28 -10.64 35.98
#